data_1879b3defea7a50ff0cdc38038506c05
#
_entry.id   1879b3defea7a50ff0cdc38038506c05
#
_cell.length_a   1.000
_cell.length_b   1.000
_cell.length_c   1.000
_cell.angle_alpha   90.00
_cell.angle_beta   90.00
_cell.angle_gamma   90.00
#
_symmetry.space_group_name_H-M   'P 1'
#
loop_
_entity.id
_entity.type
_entity.pdbx_description
1 polymer ?
#
loop_
_entity_poly.entity_id
_entity_poly.type
_entity_poly.pdbx_seq_one_letter_code
_entity_poly.pdbx_strand_id
1 'polypeptide(L)'
;MNRIAVVIPCYNEVATIGQVVREFAETLPEAVIVVGDNNSHDGTAQAARQAGATVVSEPRQGKGNMLRTLFRAVDADCYLMVDGDATYPAGMARALCDKVLNDGADMVIGDRLSSTYFTVNQRRFHNFGNRLMRGLINWMCHSNVQDILTGYRALSRRFVRNFPLRSQGFEVETEMTVHALEHSFKVDSLPVDYQERPAGSHSKLSTFGDGYQAIKTALALFGEHRPLRFFSIIALVLLVIALVLFIPVLIEYFQTGLVPRFPTLIVSGFIALLAMLLWVGGMILEVISRNHWKQYELTLMHDNENSAH
;
A
#
# COMPACT_ATOMS: atom_id res chain seq x y z
N MET A 1 16.80 -25.45 -7.95
CA MET A 1 15.94 -25.40 -6.75
C MET A 1 15.57 -23.95 -6.55
N ASN A 2 14.29 -23.64 -6.52
CA ASN A 2 13.80 -22.27 -6.28
C ASN A 2 14.18 -21.82 -4.88
N ARG A 3 14.75 -20.62 -4.73
CA ARG A 3 15.11 -20.06 -3.42
C ARG A 3 13.92 -19.35 -2.81
N ILE A 4 13.54 -19.74 -1.59
CA ILE A 4 12.54 -19.01 -0.78
C ILE A 4 13.27 -18.22 0.29
N ALA A 5 12.88 -16.96 0.48
CA ALA A 5 13.34 -16.13 1.58
C ALA A 5 12.14 -15.64 2.39
N VAL A 6 12.13 -15.90 3.68
CA VAL A 6 11.19 -15.30 4.62
C VAL A 6 11.80 -13.99 5.13
N VAL A 7 11.16 -12.87 4.84
CA VAL A 7 11.62 -11.53 5.22
C VAL A 7 10.71 -10.94 6.30
N ILE A 8 11.28 -10.63 7.46
CA ILE A 8 10.54 -10.26 8.67
C ILE A 8 11.02 -8.88 9.14
N PRO A 9 10.35 -7.79 8.75
CA PRO A 9 10.67 -6.47 9.29
C PRO A 9 10.23 -6.37 10.75
N CYS A 10 11.16 -6.00 11.66
CA CYS A 10 10.94 -5.95 13.09
C CYS A 10 11.35 -4.60 13.69
N TYR A 11 10.58 -4.17 14.69
CA TYR A 11 10.93 -3.05 15.57
C TYR A 11 10.38 -3.30 16.97
N ASN A 12 11.27 -3.56 17.94
CA ASN A 12 10.92 -3.88 19.33
C ASN A 12 9.90 -5.03 19.42
N GLU A 13 10.28 -6.22 18.94
CA GLU A 13 9.48 -7.45 18.95
C GLU A 13 10.23 -8.61 19.63
N VAL A 14 11.05 -8.33 20.67
CA VAL A 14 11.85 -9.34 21.37
C VAL A 14 11.01 -10.49 21.92
N ALA A 15 9.75 -10.20 22.33
CA ALA A 15 8.86 -11.20 22.93
C ALA A 15 8.38 -12.27 21.92
N THR A 16 8.33 -11.95 20.64
CA THR A 16 7.66 -12.77 19.59
C THR A 16 8.61 -13.27 18.52
N ILE A 17 9.65 -12.49 18.19
CA ILE A 17 10.50 -12.78 17.02
C ILE A 17 11.16 -14.16 17.07
N GLY A 18 11.60 -14.62 18.25
CA GLY A 18 12.21 -15.94 18.39
C GLY A 18 11.25 -17.08 18.08
N GLN A 19 9.97 -16.94 18.42
CA GLN A 19 8.92 -17.89 18.09
C GLN A 19 8.65 -17.88 16.58
N VAL A 20 8.43 -16.69 15.99
CA VAL A 20 8.15 -16.51 14.56
C VAL A 20 9.25 -17.16 13.72
N VAL A 21 10.53 -16.88 14.03
CA VAL A 21 11.65 -17.47 13.28
C VAL A 21 11.62 -19.00 13.33
N ARG A 22 11.39 -19.61 14.48
CA ARG A 22 11.33 -21.08 14.60
C ARG A 22 10.15 -21.69 13.84
N GLU A 23 8.95 -21.13 13.98
CA GLU A 23 7.75 -21.62 13.28
C GLU A 23 7.91 -21.60 11.76
N PHE A 24 8.46 -20.52 11.20
CA PHE A 24 8.71 -20.41 9.76
C PHE A 24 9.87 -21.32 9.31
N ALA A 25 10.90 -21.52 10.12
CA ALA A 25 11.99 -22.46 9.84
C ALA A 25 11.50 -23.91 9.80
N GLU A 26 10.61 -24.30 10.70
CA GLU A 26 9.97 -25.63 10.72
C GLU A 26 9.04 -25.85 9.52
N THR A 27 8.28 -24.82 9.14
CA THR A 27 7.32 -24.91 8.02
C THR A 27 7.99 -24.90 6.64
N LEU A 28 9.07 -24.12 6.52
CA LEU A 28 9.85 -23.94 5.28
C LEU A 28 11.34 -24.20 5.53
N PRO A 29 11.74 -25.47 5.75
CA PRO A 29 13.14 -25.79 6.14
C PRO A 29 14.17 -25.45 5.04
N GLU A 30 13.75 -25.30 3.79
CA GLU A 30 14.60 -24.86 2.68
C GLU A 30 14.74 -23.35 2.56
N ALA A 31 13.92 -22.58 3.29
CA ALA A 31 13.91 -21.12 3.18
C ALA A 31 15.04 -20.49 4.01
N VAL A 32 15.57 -19.40 3.50
CA VAL A 32 16.44 -18.51 4.28
C VAL A 32 15.57 -17.53 5.05
N ILE A 33 15.72 -17.51 6.39
CA ILE A 33 14.98 -16.57 7.23
C ILE A 33 15.83 -15.35 7.50
N VAL A 34 15.35 -14.19 7.10
CA VAL A 34 16.03 -12.91 7.24
C VAL A 34 15.16 -11.94 8.05
N VAL A 35 15.64 -11.59 9.22
CA VAL A 35 15.00 -10.61 10.09
C VAL A 35 15.62 -9.23 9.85
N GLY A 36 14.78 -8.27 9.55
CA GLY A 36 15.15 -6.87 9.45
C GLY A 36 14.97 -6.14 10.77
N ASP A 37 16.05 -5.78 11.42
CA ASP A 37 16.01 -4.99 12.65
C ASP A 37 16.02 -3.50 12.35
N ASN A 38 14.89 -2.84 12.57
CA ASN A 38 14.69 -1.43 12.29
C ASN A 38 15.00 -0.55 13.51
N ASN A 39 16.26 -0.60 13.98
CA ASN A 39 16.73 0.19 15.11
C ASN A 39 16.03 -0.16 16.44
N SER A 40 15.87 -1.45 16.75
CA SER A 40 15.28 -1.92 18.02
C SER A 40 16.22 -1.69 19.19
N HIS A 41 15.66 -1.44 20.38
CA HIS A 41 16.37 -1.18 21.63
C HIS A 41 16.09 -2.23 22.72
N ASP A 42 15.30 -3.26 22.42
CA ASP A 42 14.80 -4.27 23.37
C ASP A 42 15.52 -5.63 23.29
N GLY A 43 16.49 -5.78 22.37
CA GLY A 43 17.16 -7.07 22.15
C GLY A 43 16.56 -7.93 21.02
N THR A 44 15.63 -7.40 20.22
CA THR A 44 15.01 -8.09 19.08
C THR A 44 16.04 -8.74 18.15
N ALA A 45 17.10 -8.00 17.74
CA ALA A 45 18.12 -8.51 16.85
C ALA A 45 18.90 -9.71 17.44
N GLN A 46 19.13 -9.70 18.75
CA GLN A 46 19.81 -10.80 19.44
C GLN A 46 18.90 -12.04 19.51
N ALA A 47 17.64 -11.85 19.87
CA ALA A 47 16.65 -12.94 19.92
C ALA A 47 16.47 -13.62 18.55
N ALA A 48 16.43 -12.83 17.46
CA ALA A 48 16.34 -13.34 16.09
C ALA A 48 17.57 -14.20 15.71
N ARG A 49 18.79 -13.73 16.01
CA ARG A 49 20.02 -14.52 15.76
C ARG A 49 20.06 -15.82 16.55
N GLN A 50 19.65 -15.78 17.82
CA GLN A 50 19.58 -16.97 18.68
C GLN A 50 18.55 -18.00 18.17
N ALA A 51 17.50 -17.54 17.49
CA ALA A 51 16.51 -18.41 16.85
C ALA A 51 16.95 -18.95 15.48
N GLY A 52 18.13 -18.55 14.96
CA GLY A 52 18.71 -19.04 13.70
C GLY A 52 18.51 -18.14 12.48
N ALA A 53 17.95 -16.93 12.64
CA ALA A 53 17.77 -16.00 11.53
C ALA A 53 19.03 -15.22 11.19
N THR A 54 19.20 -14.89 9.91
CA THR A 54 20.12 -13.83 9.47
C THR A 54 19.51 -12.48 9.80
N VAL A 55 20.27 -11.57 10.42
CA VAL A 55 19.78 -10.25 10.81
C VAL A 55 20.44 -9.15 9.99
N VAL A 56 19.60 -8.34 9.34
CA VAL A 56 19.98 -7.13 8.61
C VAL A 56 19.48 -5.93 9.39
N SER A 57 20.34 -4.93 9.61
CA SER A 57 19.98 -3.72 10.36
C SER A 57 19.71 -2.53 9.43
N GLU A 58 18.69 -1.74 9.72
CA GLU A 58 18.36 -0.48 9.05
C GLU A 58 18.14 0.62 10.10
N PRO A 59 19.06 1.62 10.17
CA PRO A 59 18.98 2.68 11.17
C PRO A 59 17.84 3.69 10.92
N ARG A 60 17.39 3.83 9.67
CA ARG A 60 16.28 4.73 9.32
C ARG A 60 14.97 4.09 9.74
N GLN A 61 14.31 4.69 10.73
CA GLN A 61 13.02 4.20 11.24
C GLN A 61 11.96 4.15 10.16
N GLY A 62 11.18 3.06 10.14
CA GLY A 62 10.01 2.87 9.28
C GLY A 62 10.03 1.55 8.52
N LYS A 63 8.87 0.88 8.46
CA LYS A 63 8.70 -0.44 7.84
C LYS A 63 9.12 -0.44 6.36
N GLY A 64 8.77 0.63 5.62
CA GLY A 64 9.19 0.76 4.22
C GLY A 64 10.70 0.88 4.05
N ASN A 65 11.40 1.63 4.92
CA ASN A 65 12.85 1.70 4.90
C ASN A 65 13.48 0.32 5.14
N MET A 66 12.94 -0.42 6.12
CA MET A 66 13.42 -1.76 6.43
C MET A 66 13.20 -2.75 5.27
N LEU A 67 12.01 -2.75 4.67
CA LEU A 67 11.72 -3.62 3.53
C LEU A 67 12.59 -3.31 2.31
N ARG A 68 12.86 -2.02 2.03
CA ARG A 68 13.79 -1.61 0.97
C ARG A 68 15.19 -2.19 1.19
N THR A 69 15.66 -2.20 2.43
CA THR A 69 16.96 -2.77 2.78
C THR A 69 16.95 -4.28 2.68
N LEU A 70 15.89 -4.97 3.14
CA LEU A 70 15.72 -6.41 3.00
C LEU A 70 15.68 -6.87 1.53
N PHE A 71 14.88 -6.21 0.68
CA PHE A 71 14.78 -6.54 -0.73
C PHE A 71 16.08 -6.35 -1.52
N ARG A 72 16.96 -5.46 -1.05
CA ARG A 72 18.30 -5.28 -1.63
C ARG A 72 19.32 -6.28 -1.11
N ALA A 73 19.19 -6.70 0.14
CA ALA A 73 20.12 -7.60 0.80
C ALA A 73 19.90 -9.07 0.45
N VAL A 74 18.70 -9.43 0.01
CA VAL A 74 18.29 -10.82 -0.22
C VAL A 74 18.02 -11.04 -1.71
N ASP A 75 18.54 -12.15 -2.25
CA ASP A 75 18.22 -12.62 -3.61
C ASP A 75 17.51 -13.98 -3.53
N ALA A 76 16.24 -13.99 -3.90
CA ALA A 76 15.37 -15.16 -3.86
C ALA A 76 14.40 -15.19 -5.05
N ASP A 77 13.81 -16.34 -5.34
CA ASP A 77 12.78 -16.49 -6.37
C ASP A 77 11.38 -16.17 -5.81
N CYS A 78 11.19 -16.45 -4.52
CA CYS A 78 10.01 -16.10 -3.77
C CYS A 78 10.39 -15.42 -2.44
N TYR A 79 9.81 -14.27 -2.17
CA TYR A 79 9.96 -13.52 -0.91
C TYR A 79 8.66 -13.64 -0.12
N LEU A 80 8.69 -14.33 1.01
CA LEU A 80 7.57 -14.38 1.93
C LEU A 80 7.74 -13.29 2.99
N MET A 81 7.02 -12.21 2.86
CA MET A 81 6.98 -11.13 3.84
C MET A 81 5.99 -11.47 4.95
N VAL A 82 6.40 -11.31 6.21
CA VAL A 82 5.56 -11.53 7.40
C VAL A 82 5.99 -10.59 8.52
N ASP A 83 5.02 -10.16 9.36
CA ASP A 83 5.32 -9.32 10.53
C ASP A 83 5.90 -10.16 11.69
N GLY A 84 6.77 -9.54 12.50
CA GLY A 84 7.47 -10.20 13.61
C GLY A 84 6.63 -10.37 14.90
N ASP A 85 5.34 -10.04 14.88
CA ASP A 85 4.46 -9.95 16.06
C ASP A 85 3.64 -11.23 16.36
N ALA A 86 3.94 -12.33 15.67
CA ALA A 86 3.29 -13.63 15.81
C ALA A 86 1.77 -13.62 15.54
N THR A 87 1.27 -12.69 14.72
CA THR A 87 -0.16 -12.62 14.35
C THR A 87 -0.53 -13.49 13.15
N TYR A 88 0.44 -13.96 12.38
CA TYR A 88 0.24 -14.78 11.18
C TYR A 88 0.72 -16.21 11.37
N PRO A 89 -0.12 -17.22 11.08
CA PRO A 89 0.25 -18.62 11.21
C PRO A 89 1.25 -19.03 10.12
N ALA A 90 2.33 -19.69 10.51
CA ALA A 90 3.32 -20.22 9.57
C ALA A 90 2.76 -21.32 8.65
N GLY A 91 1.72 -22.05 9.07
CA GLY A 91 1.12 -23.17 8.31
C GLY A 91 0.64 -22.80 6.90
N MET A 92 0.33 -21.51 6.65
CA MET A 92 -0.07 -21.04 5.31
C MET A 92 1.12 -20.63 4.41
N ALA A 93 2.33 -20.59 4.96
CA ALA A 93 3.53 -20.11 4.26
C ALA A 93 3.80 -20.90 2.96
N ARG A 94 3.70 -22.22 3.02
CA ARG A 94 3.90 -23.10 1.86
C ARG A 94 2.91 -22.78 0.75
N ALA A 95 1.63 -22.71 1.04
CA ALA A 95 0.59 -22.45 0.05
C ALA A 95 0.74 -21.07 -0.62
N LEU A 96 1.16 -20.04 0.14
CA LEU A 96 1.45 -18.72 -0.42
C LEU A 96 2.65 -18.76 -1.37
N CYS A 97 3.74 -19.42 -0.98
CA CYS A 97 4.94 -19.55 -1.81
C CYS A 97 4.67 -20.39 -3.08
N ASP A 98 3.91 -21.46 -2.98
CA ASP A 98 3.59 -22.33 -4.12
C ASP A 98 2.80 -21.58 -5.20
N LYS A 99 1.91 -20.68 -4.84
CA LYS A 99 1.21 -19.82 -5.81
C LYS A 99 2.16 -18.89 -6.58
N VAL A 100 3.22 -18.42 -5.94
CA VAL A 100 4.25 -17.64 -6.64
C VAL A 100 5.10 -18.54 -7.54
N LEU A 101 5.59 -19.65 -7.00
CA LEU A 101 6.58 -20.50 -7.66
C LEU A 101 5.99 -21.39 -8.75
N ASN A 102 4.76 -21.89 -8.55
CA ASN A 102 4.14 -22.89 -9.43
C ASN A 102 3.03 -22.29 -10.30
N ASP A 103 2.22 -21.37 -9.74
CA ASP A 103 1.09 -20.75 -10.46
C ASP A 103 1.47 -19.44 -11.15
N GLY A 104 2.72 -18.96 -10.96
CA GLY A 104 3.23 -17.76 -11.59
C GLY A 104 2.55 -16.46 -11.12
N ALA A 105 2.08 -16.43 -9.87
CA ALA A 105 1.61 -15.19 -9.27
C ALA A 105 2.80 -14.27 -8.94
N ASP A 106 2.66 -12.98 -9.18
CA ASP A 106 3.68 -12.00 -8.83
C ASP A 106 3.53 -11.53 -7.38
N MET A 107 2.29 -11.50 -6.88
CA MET A 107 1.96 -11.19 -5.49
C MET A 107 0.81 -12.07 -5.02
N VAL A 108 0.98 -12.71 -3.87
CA VAL A 108 -0.08 -13.46 -3.18
C VAL A 108 -0.33 -12.81 -1.82
N ILE A 109 -1.55 -12.41 -1.59
CA ILE A 109 -1.98 -11.69 -0.38
C ILE A 109 -2.60 -12.69 0.59
N GLY A 110 -2.10 -12.75 1.83
CA GLY A 110 -2.74 -13.46 2.93
C GLY A 110 -3.94 -12.65 3.44
N ASP A 111 -5.13 -13.03 3.01
CA ASP A 111 -6.37 -12.31 3.31
C ASP A 111 -6.91 -12.70 4.70
N ARG A 112 -6.76 -11.80 5.67
CA ARG A 112 -7.26 -11.94 7.03
C ARG A 112 -8.76 -11.66 7.13
N LEU A 113 -9.28 -10.78 6.26
CA LEU A 113 -10.63 -10.26 6.35
C LEU A 113 -11.69 -11.28 5.94
N SER A 114 -11.31 -12.26 5.13
CA SER A 114 -12.17 -13.38 4.73
C SER A 114 -12.21 -14.52 5.77
N SER A 115 -11.46 -14.42 6.87
CA SER A 115 -11.33 -15.45 7.89
C SER A 115 -11.74 -14.91 9.29
N THR A 116 -10.88 -15.07 10.29
CA THR A 116 -11.18 -14.82 11.70
C THR A 116 -11.00 -13.40 12.19
N TYR A 117 -10.47 -12.48 11.33
CA TYR A 117 -10.08 -11.13 11.73
C TYR A 117 -11.17 -10.33 12.45
N PHE A 118 -12.41 -10.37 11.95
CA PHE A 118 -13.53 -9.61 12.54
C PHE A 118 -14.04 -10.18 13.86
N THR A 119 -13.78 -11.44 14.14
CA THR A 119 -14.09 -12.06 15.43
C THR A 119 -13.08 -11.69 16.49
N VAL A 120 -11.81 -11.51 16.09
CA VAL A 120 -10.67 -11.18 16.95
C VAL A 120 -10.55 -9.66 17.16
N ASN A 121 -10.83 -8.85 16.15
CA ASN A 121 -10.55 -7.41 16.15
C ASN A 121 -11.81 -6.54 16.05
N GLN A 122 -12.37 -6.13 17.19
CA GLN A 122 -13.65 -5.40 17.30
C GLN A 122 -13.50 -3.85 17.18
N ARG A 123 -12.38 -3.31 16.69
CA ARG A 123 -12.13 -1.85 16.61
C ARG A 123 -12.91 -1.22 15.45
N ARG A 124 -14.09 -0.65 15.72
CA ARG A 124 -15.03 -0.10 14.73
C ARG A 124 -14.43 0.97 13.79
N PHE A 125 -13.63 1.90 14.31
CA PHE A 125 -13.02 2.97 13.51
C PHE A 125 -11.89 2.49 12.59
N HIS A 126 -11.10 1.52 13.01
CA HIS A 126 -10.08 0.89 12.19
C HIS A 126 -10.70 0.15 10.98
N ASN A 127 -11.83 -0.51 11.20
CA ASN A 127 -12.57 -1.20 10.15
C ASN A 127 -13.17 -0.25 9.10
N PHE A 128 -13.54 0.98 9.50
CA PHE A 128 -14.02 2.00 8.56
C PHE A 128 -12.91 2.49 7.62
N GLY A 129 -11.72 2.81 8.16
CA GLY A 129 -10.55 3.21 7.37
C GLY A 129 -10.14 2.13 6.36
N ASN A 130 -10.09 0.87 6.78
CA ASN A 130 -9.81 -0.27 5.89
C ASN A 130 -10.83 -0.41 4.76
N ARG A 131 -12.13 -0.26 5.06
CA ARG A 131 -13.19 -0.32 4.03
C ARG A 131 -13.08 0.82 3.03
N LEU A 132 -12.81 2.03 3.51
CA LEU A 132 -12.64 3.21 2.65
C LEU A 132 -11.45 3.03 1.72
N MET A 133 -10.27 2.65 2.25
CA MET A 133 -9.07 2.37 1.46
C MET A 133 -9.31 1.28 0.44
N ARG A 134 -9.87 0.15 0.85
CA ARG A 134 -10.21 -0.95 -0.04
C ARG A 134 -11.15 -0.49 -1.15
N GLY A 135 -12.24 0.22 -0.80
CA GLY A 135 -13.21 0.73 -1.76
C GLY A 135 -12.57 1.66 -2.79
N LEU A 136 -11.72 2.58 -2.33
CA LEU A 136 -11.03 3.53 -3.20
C LEU A 136 -10.05 2.81 -4.15
N ILE A 137 -9.19 1.94 -3.64
CA ILE A 137 -8.19 1.24 -4.45
C ILE A 137 -8.85 0.30 -5.45
N ASN A 138 -9.86 -0.47 -5.03
CA ASN A 138 -10.60 -1.35 -5.93
C ASN A 138 -11.33 -0.56 -7.03
N TRP A 139 -11.90 0.61 -6.70
CA TRP A 139 -12.51 1.49 -7.69
C TRP A 139 -11.47 2.09 -8.66
N MET A 140 -10.31 2.52 -8.13
CA MET A 140 -9.23 3.12 -8.94
C MET A 140 -8.61 2.11 -9.91
N CYS A 141 -8.32 0.90 -9.42
CA CYS A 141 -7.59 -0.13 -10.14
C CYS A 141 -8.50 -1.16 -10.82
N HIS A 142 -9.83 -0.99 -10.74
CA HIS A 142 -10.82 -1.97 -11.24
C HIS A 142 -10.57 -3.39 -10.75
N SER A 143 -10.25 -3.54 -9.47
CA SER A 143 -9.88 -4.80 -8.81
C SER A 143 -10.86 -5.20 -7.72
N ASN A 144 -10.67 -6.38 -7.13
CA ASN A 144 -11.48 -6.89 -6.01
C ASN A 144 -10.59 -7.49 -4.91
N VAL A 145 -9.52 -6.79 -4.53
CA VAL A 145 -8.64 -7.19 -3.43
C VAL A 145 -9.37 -6.98 -2.11
N GLN A 146 -9.38 -8.01 -1.24
CA GLN A 146 -10.12 -7.96 0.03
C GLN A 146 -9.28 -7.35 1.15
N ASP A 147 -8.01 -7.74 1.31
CA ASP A 147 -7.12 -7.22 2.35
C ASP A 147 -5.90 -6.51 1.77
N ILE A 148 -5.93 -5.18 1.78
CA ILE A 148 -4.86 -4.33 1.23
C ILE A 148 -3.77 -4.06 2.26
N LEU A 149 -4.09 -4.14 3.55
CA LEU A 149 -3.21 -3.72 4.65
C LEU A 149 -2.53 -4.89 5.38
N THR A 150 -2.64 -6.10 4.85
CA THR A 150 -1.96 -7.26 5.44
C THR A 150 -0.46 -7.22 5.17
N GLY A 151 0.33 -7.51 6.21
CA GLY A 151 1.78 -7.71 6.10
C GLY A 151 2.21 -9.11 5.66
N TYR A 152 1.27 -10.06 5.50
CA TYR A 152 1.56 -11.43 5.09
C TYR A 152 1.39 -11.59 3.58
N ARG A 153 2.50 -11.62 2.86
CA ARG A 153 2.50 -11.64 1.39
C ARG A 153 3.64 -12.50 0.84
N ALA A 154 3.36 -13.28 -0.20
CA ALA A 154 4.40 -13.87 -1.01
C ALA A 154 4.57 -13.04 -2.29
N LEU A 155 5.82 -12.73 -2.65
CA LEU A 155 6.19 -11.85 -3.76
C LEU A 155 7.17 -12.57 -4.69
N SER A 156 6.99 -12.44 -5.99
CA SER A 156 7.93 -12.96 -6.97
C SER A 156 9.22 -12.10 -7.04
N ARG A 157 10.30 -12.70 -7.51
CA ARG A 157 11.55 -11.98 -7.83
C ARG A 157 11.28 -10.83 -8.80
N ARG A 158 10.45 -11.08 -9.82
CA ARG A 158 10.04 -10.09 -10.81
C ARG A 158 9.40 -8.89 -10.14
N PHE A 159 8.46 -9.10 -9.23
CA PHE A 159 7.82 -8.01 -8.49
C PHE A 159 8.82 -7.24 -7.65
N VAL A 160 9.61 -7.91 -6.81
CA VAL A 160 10.55 -7.26 -5.86
C VAL A 160 11.62 -6.43 -6.59
N ARG A 161 12.14 -6.89 -7.71
CA ARG A 161 13.14 -6.16 -8.50
C ARG A 161 12.58 -4.92 -9.18
N ASN A 162 11.31 -4.98 -9.57
CA ASN A 162 10.65 -3.91 -10.32
C ASN A 162 9.74 -3.02 -9.46
N PHE A 163 9.73 -3.22 -8.15
CA PHE A 163 8.95 -2.39 -7.22
C PHE A 163 9.80 -1.23 -6.66
N PRO A 164 9.57 0.01 -7.15
CA PRO A 164 10.30 1.19 -6.68
C PRO A 164 9.73 1.67 -5.35
N LEU A 165 9.99 0.95 -4.26
CA LEU A 165 9.48 1.23 -2.92
C LEU A 165 9.84 2.66 -2.48
N ARG A 166 8.84 3.52 -2.34
CA ARG A 166 8.97 4.96 -1.98
C ARG A 166 8.53 5.24 -0.55
N SER A 167 7.53 4.52 -0.07
CA SER A 167 7.00 4.64 1.29
C SER A 167 8.07 4.39 2.35
N GLN A 168 7.96 5.11 3.45
CA GLN A 168 8.85 4.94 4.60
C GLN A 168 8.19 4.14 5.73
N GLY A 169 6.86 4.22 5.87
CA GLY A 169 6.09 3.66 6.97
C GLY A 169 5.22 2.45 6.59
N PHE A 170 4.07 2.36 7.25
CA PHE A 170 3.09 1.28 7.08
C PHE A 170 2.23 1.38 5.82
N GLU A 171 2.34 2.48 5.09
CA GLU A 171 1.69 2.66 3.78
C GLU A 171 2.27 1.75 2.70
N VAL A 172 3.38 1.07 2.99
CA VAL A 172 4.08 0.20 2.04
C VAL A 172 3.21 -0.94 1.51
N GLU A 173 2.35 -1.54 2.32
CA GLU A 173 1.43 -2.60 1.88
C GLU A 173 0.44 -2.08 0.84
N THR A 174 -0.05 -0.87 1.05
CA THR A 174 -0.93 -0.18 0.11
C THR A 174 -0.20 0.15 -1.19
N GLU A 175 1.01 0.69 -1.09
CA GLU A 175 1.86 0.99 -2.24
C GLU A 175 2.16 -0.25 -3.08
N MET A 176 2.52 -1.39 -2.45
CA MET A 176 2.71 -2.67 -3.13
C MET A 176 1.46 -3.11 -3.90
N THR A 177 0.29 -3.02 -3.26
CA THR A 177 -0.96 -3.45 -3.88
C THR A 177 -1.32 -2.58 -5.08
N VAL A 178 -1.25 -1.25 -4.93
CA VAL A 178 -1.53 -0.31 -6.02
C VAL A 178 -0.55 -0.52 -7.17
N HIS A 179 0.75 -0.63 -6.88
CA HIS A 179 1.78 -0.88 -7.89
C HIS A 179 1.52 -2.19 -8.65
N ALA A 180 1.22 -3.28 -7.94
CA ALA A 180 0.94 -4.57 -8.56
C ALA A 180 -0.27 -4.50 -9.52
N LEU A 181 -1.35 -3.87 -9.08
CA LEU A 181 -2.58 -3.74 -9.87
C LEU A 181 -2.42 -2.82 -11.08
N GLU A 182 -1.71 -1.70 -10.92
CA GLU A 182 -1.51 -0.75 -12.02
C GLU A 182 -0.58 -1.28 -13.10
N HIS A 183 0.46 -2.01 -12.71
CA HIS A 183 1.43 -2.56 -13.64
C HIS A 183 1.10 -3.99 -14.10
N SER A 184 -0.17 -4.41 -13.96
CA SER A 184 -0.67 -5.69 -14.46
C SER A 184 0.11 -6.90 -13.97
N PHE A 185 0.69 -6.84 -12.77
CA PHE A 185 1.22 -7.99 -12.09
C PHE A 185 0.09 -8.94 -11.70
N LYS A 186 0.34 -10.25 -11.76
CA LYS A 186 -0.65 -11.25 -11.37
C LYS A 186 -0.78 -11.28 -9.85
N VAL A 187 -1.89 -10.71 -9.34
CA VAL A 187 -2.22 -10.68 -7.91
C VAL A 187 -3.22 -11.79 -7.59
N ASP A 188 -2.92 -12.60 -6.59
CA ASP A 188 -3.80 -13.62 -6.04
C ASP A 188 -3.96 -13.41 -4.52
N SER A 189 -4.93 -14.08 -3.91
CA SER A 189 -5.16 -14.04 -2.47
C SER A 189 -5.52 -15.40 -1.92
N LEU A 190 -5.09 -15.67 -0.68
CA LEU A 190 -5.47 -16.86 0.07
C LEU A 190 -6.02 -16.43 1.43
N PRO A 191 -7.15 -16.98 1.89
CA PRO A 191 -7.65 -16.72 3.24
C PRO A 191 -6.65 -17.27 4.26
N VAL A 192 -6.30 -16.43 5.24
CA VAL A 192 -5.39 -16.79 6.33
C VAL A 192 -6.05 -16.45 7.66
N ASP A 193 -5.90 -17.33 8.64
CA ASP A 193 -6.37 -17.06 9.99
C ASP A 193 -5.51 -15.98 10.63
N TYR A 194 -6.14 -15.12 11.41
CA TYR A 194 -5.46 -14.07 12.16
C TYR A 194 -5.50 -14.41 13.64
N GLN A 195 -4.34 -14.40 14.28
CA GLN A 195 -4.18 -14.70 15.68
C GLN A 195 -4.07 -13.42 16.51
N GLU A 196 -4.54 -13.46 17.75
CA GLU A 196 -4.29 -12.37 18.69
C GLU A 196 -2.80 -12.27 19.03
N ARG A 197 -2.34 -11.04 19.21
CA ARG A 197 -0.97 -10.81 19.67
C ARG A 197 -0.75 -11.45 21.04
N PRO A 198 0.37 -12.14 21.25
CA PRO A 198 0.73 -12.64 22.57
C PRO A 198 0.83 -11.51 23.59
N ALA A 199 0.60 -11.84 24.87
CA ALA A 199 0.73 -10.91 25.97
C ALA A 199 2.15 -10.31 26.01
N GLY A 200 2.25 -8.98 26.11
CA GLY A 200 3.53 -8.25 26.09
C GLY A 200 3.90 -7.60 24.78
N SER A 201 3.21 -7.90 23.67
CA SER A 201 3.35 -7.17 22.41
C SER A 201 2.30 -6.06 22.30
N HIS A 202 2.72 -4.83 22.02
CA HIS A 202 1.82 -3.68 21.91
C HIS A 202 1.64 -3.23 20.47
N SER A 203 0.39 -2.97 20.06
CA SER A 203 0.13 -2.36 18.76
C SER A 203 0.74 -0.96 18.71
N LYS A 204 1.57 -0.69 17.71
CA LYS A 204 2.19 0.62 17.46
C LYS A 204 1.26 1.59 16.73
N LEU A 205 0.04 1.15 16.41
CA LEU A 205 -0.98 1.92 15.71
C LEU A 205 -1.90 2.65 16.70
N SER A 206 -2.12 3.95 16.48
CA SER A 206 -3.03 4.80 17.27
C SER A 206 -4.37 5.00 16.55
N THR A 207 -5.50 4.83 17.23
CA THR A 207 -6.82 4.72 16.61
C THR A 207 -7.31 5.99 15.87
N PHE A 208 -6.98 7.18 16.32
CA PHE A 208 -7.42 8.44 15.68
C PHE A 208 -6.40 8.98 14.67
N GLY A 209 -5.09 8.86 14.96
CA GLY A 209 -4.02 9.25 14.04
C GLY A 209 -4.05 8.43 12.76
N ASP A 210 -4.34 7.14 12.88
CA ASP A 210 -4.34 6.20 11.76
C ASP A 210 -5.49 6.43 10.79
N GLY A 211 -6.68 6.82 11.26
CA GLY A 211 -7.82 7.17 10.40
C GLY A 211 -7.52 8.39 9.52
N TYR A 212 -6.94 9.44 10.10
CA TYR A 212 -6.50 10.62 9.35
C TYR A 212 -5.38 10.30 8.36
N GLN A 213 -4.38 9.54 8.81
CA GLN A 213 -3.27 9.10 7.97
C GLN A 213 -3.76 8.24 6.79
N ALA A 214 -4.70 7.32 7.02
CA ALA A 214 -5.30 6.51 5.97
C ALA A 214 -6.03 7.36 4.92
N ILE A 215 -6.83 8.35 5.35
CA ILE A 215 -7.52 9.27 4.42
C ILE A 215 -6.50 10.10 3.64
N LYS A 216 -5.49 10.65 4.31
CA LYS A 216 -4.43 11.43 3.66
C LYS A 216 -3.68 10.60 2.62
N THR A 217 -3.31 9.36 2.96
CA THR A 217 -2.64 8.42 2.05
C THR A 217 -3.55 8.06 0.88
N ALA A 218 -4.84 7.80 1.13
CA ALA A 218 -5.82 7.52 0.09
C ALA A 218 -5.95 8.68 -0.91
N LEU A 219 -6.05 9.92 -0.42
CA LEU A 219 -6.14 11.11 -1.28
C LEU A 219 -4.85 11.36 -2.04
N ALA A 220 -3.69 11.16 -1.41
CA ALA A 220 -2.39 11.29 -2.06
C ALA A 220 -2.24 10.26 -3.20
N LEU A 221 -2.54 8.99 -2.93
CA LEU A 221 -2.52 7.93 -3.95
C LEU A 221 -3.51 8.22 -5.08
N PHE A 222 -4.73 8.69 -4.76
CA PHE A 222 -5.69 9.04 -5.79
C PHE A 222 -5.21 10.19 -6.68
N GLY A 223 -4.60 11.23 -6.08
CA GLY A 223 -4.02 12.35 -6.82
C GLY A 223 -2.80 11.95 -7.67
N GLU A 224 -2.00 10.99 -7.23
CA GLU A 224 -0.80 10.50 -7.94
C GLU A 224 -1.15 9.56 -9.09
N HIS A 225 -2.05 8.61 -8.85
CA HIS A 225 -2.33 7.53 -9.80
C HIS A 225 -3.47 7.84 -10.80
N ARG A 226 -4.41 8.72 -10.45
CA ARG A 226 -5.54 9.13 -11.30
C ARG A 226 -5.74 10.65 -11.26
N PRO A 227 -4.73 11.43 -11.64
CA PRO A 227 -4.76 12.88 -11.45
C PRO A 227 -5.92 13.54 -12.19
N LEU A 228 -6.21 13.15 -13.41
CA LEU A 228 -7.34 13.72 -14.16
C LEU A 228 -8.67 13.55 -13.41
N ARG A 229 -8.97 12.35 -12.89
CA ARG A 229 -10.22 12.11 -12.14
C ARG A 229 -10.24 12.91 -10.84
N PHE A 230 -9.12 12.93 -10.11
CA PHE A 230 -8.99 13.66 -8.84
C PHE A 230 -9.25 15.16 -9.04
N PHE A 231 -8.53 15.79 -9.94
CA PHE A 231 -8.68 17.21 -10.21
C PHE A 231 -9.99 17.56 -10.89
N SER A 232 -10.56 16.67 -11.73
CA SER A 232 -11.90 16.87 -12.34
C SER A 232 -13.03 16.89 -11.31
N ILE A 233 -12.95 16.06 -10.25
CA ILE A 233 -13.94 16.11 -9.17
C ILE A 233 -13.87 17.44 -8.43
N ILE A 234 -12.66 17.91 -8.08
CA ILE A 234 -12.47 19.21 -7.41
C ILE A 234 -12.94 20.34 -8.32
N ALA A 235 -12.57 20.33 -9.59
CA ALA A 235 -12.98 21.31 -10.59
C ALA A 235 -14.50 21.36 -10.76
N LEU A 236 -15.16 20.21 -10.79
CA LEU A 236 -16.62 20.11 -10.88
C LEU A 236 -17.32 20.75 -9.65
N VAL A 237 -16.82 20.45 -8.45
CA VAL A 237 -17.34 21.05 -7.23
C VAL A 237 -17.20 22.59 -7.24
N LEU A 238 -16.03 23.10 -7.63
CA LEU A 238 -15.78 24.53 -7.76
C LEU A 238 -16.66 25.17 -8.83
N LEU A 239 -16.84 24.50 -9.96
CA LEU A 239 -17.72 24.97 -11.02
C LEU A 239 -19.18 25.07 -10.58
N VAL A 240 -19.67 24.08 -9.82
CA VAL A 240 -21.02 24.12 -9.24
C VAL A 240 -21.14 25.30 -8.26
N ILE A 241 -20.15 25.55 -7.40
CA ILE A 241 -20.14 26.69 -6.48
C ILE A 241 -20.15 28.00 -7.29
N ALA A 242 -19.34 28.12 -8.34
CA ALA A 242 -19.29 29.28 -9.20
C ALA A 242 -20.68 29.56 -9.85
N LEU A 243 -21.34 28.51 -10.35
CA LEU A 243 -22.67 28.63 -10.95
C LEU A 243 -23.74 29.04 -9.93
N VAL A 244 -23.72 28.48 -8.72
CA VAL A 244 -24.64 28.86 -7.64
C VAL A 244 -24.51 30.34 -7.27
N LEU A 245 -23.29 30.89 -7.30
CA LEU A 245 -23.04 32.29 -7.05
C LEU A 245 -23.40 33.19 -8.26
N PHE A 246 -23.18 32.69 -9.47
CA PHE A 246 -23.34 33.44 -10.71
C PHE A 246 -24.82 33.55 -11.15
N ILE A 247 -25.60 32.45 -11.06
CA ILE A 247 -26.98 32.40 -11.55
C ILE A 247 -27.88 33.50 -10.95
N PRO A 248 -27.85 33.79 -9.63
CA PRO A 248 -28.62 34.89 -9.06
C PRO A 248 -28.27 36.27 -9.65
N VAL A 249 -26.97 36.50 -9.89
CA VAL A 249 -26.48 37.75 -10.48
C VAL A 249 -27.00 37.91 -11.92
N LEU A 250 -27.00 36.80 -12.67
CA LEU A 250 -27.49 36.77 -14.05
C LEU A 250 -29.03 37.03 -14.12
N ILE A 251 -29.79 36.41 -13.21
CA ILE A 251 -31.26 36.62 -13.13
C ILE A 251 -31.56 38.09 -12.81
N GLU A 252 -30.87 38.69 -11.83
CA GLU A 252 -31.05 40.07 -11.43
C GLU A 252 -30.69 41.04 -12.57
N TYR A 253 -29.67 40.72 -13.35
CA TYR A 253 -29.29 41.46 -14.56
C TYR A 253 -30.43 41.44 -15.62
N PHE A 254 -31.02 40.30 -15.88
CA PHE A 254 -32.11 40.19 -16.87
C PHE A 254 -33.37 40.92 -16.39
N GLN A 255 -33.59 41.08 -15.10
CA GLN A 255 -34.77 41.77 -14.52
C GLN A 255 -34.57 43.29 -14.45
N THR A 256 -33.38 43.74 -14.17
CA THR A 256 -33.11 45.15 -13.83
C THR A 256 -32.20 45.87 -14.81
N GLY A 257 -31.51 45.15 -15.68
CA GLY A 257 -30.44 45.69 -16.55
C GLY A 257 -29.17 46.16 -15.81
N LEU A 258 -29.11 45.91 -14.48
CA LEU A 258 -28.01 46.35 -13.62
C LEU A 258 -27.31 45.13 -12.97
N VAL A 259 -26.07 45.31 -12.51
CA VAL A 259 -25.29 44.29 -11.77
C VAL A 259 -25.01 44.79 -10.35
N PRO A 260 -26.02 44.78 -9.44
CA PRO A 260 -25.84 45.29 -8.08
C PRO A 260 -24.83 44.50 -7.27
N ARG A 261 -24.72 43.17 -7.56
CA ARG A 261 -23.81 42.26 -6.84
C ARG A 261 -22.49 42.07 -7.59
N PHE A 262 -21.87 43.18 -7.99
CA PHE A 262 -20.60 43.15 -8.75
C PHE A 262 -19.47 42.37 -8.05
N PRO A 263 -19.26 42.47 -6.72
CA PRO A 263 -18.27 41.64 -6.02
C PRO A 263 -18.52 40.13 -6.16
N THR A 264 -19.80 39.70 -6.11
CA THR A 264 -20.18 38.29 -6.29
C THR A 264 -19.88 37.79 -7.69
N LEU A 265 -20.11 38.63 -8.72
CA LEU A 265 -19.76 38.32 -10.11
C LEU A 265 -18.26 38.06 -10.25
N ILE A 266 -17.41 38.94 -9.67
CA ILE A 266 -15.96 38.79 -9.71
C ILE A 266 -15.53 37.49 -9.02
N VAL A 267 -16.03 37.22 -7.82
CA VAL A 267 -15.69 36.00 -7.06
C VAL A 267 -16.09 34.74 -7.82
N SER A 268 -17.32 34.72 -8.39
CA SER A 268 -17.76 33.57 -9.18
C SER A 268 -16.89 33.33 -10.41
N GLY A 269 -16.45 34.39 -11.09
CA GLY A 269 -15.53 34.33 -12.23
C GLY A 269 -14.15 33.77 -11.83
N PHE A 270 -13.59 34.22 -10.70
CA PHE A 270 -12.33 33.66 -10.20
C PHE A 270 -12.44 32.18 -9.81
N ILE A 271 -13.55 31.77 -9.18
CA ILE A 271 -13.78 30.34 -8.85
C ILE A 271 -13.88 29.50 -10.12
N ALA A 272 -14.60 29.97 -11.13
CA ALA A 272 -14.72 29.28 -12.43
C ALA A 272 -13.35 29.16 -13.13
N LEU A 273 -12.53 30.23 -13.10
CA LEU A 273 -11.19 30.20 -13.66
C LEU A 273 -10.30 29.21 -12.90
N LEU A 274 -10.37 29.17 -11.57
CA LEU A 274 -9.63 28.21 -10.75
C LEU A 274 -10.05 26.77 -11.08
N ALA A 275 -11.36 26.51 -11.25
CA ALA A 275 -11.87 25.21 -11.65
C ALA A 275 -11.28 24.76 -13.00
N MET A 276 -11.25 25.67 -13.98
CA MET A 276 -10.64 25.40 -15.29
C MET A 276 -9.13 25.12 -15.20
N LEU A 277 -8.38 25.88 -14.41
CA LEU A 277 -6.94 25.67 -14.21
C LEU A 277 -6.66 24.31 -13.55
N LEU A 278 -7.43 23.91 -12.55
CA LEU A 278 -7.30 22.62 -11.92
C LEU A 278 -7.60 21.47 -12.89
N TRP A 279 -8.62 21.61 -13.73
CA TRP A 279 -8.94 20.60 -14.74
C TRP A 279 -7.84 20.44 -15.78
N VAL A 280 -7.30 21.55 -16.30
CA VAL A 280 -6.15 21.55 -17.22
C VAL A 280 -4.91 20.96 -16.56
N GLY A 281 -4.62 21.34 -15.30
CA GLY A 281 -3.54 20.74 -14.51
C GLY A 281 -3.68 19.22 -14.39
N GLY A 282 -4.91 18.73 -14.12
CA GLY A 282 -5.21 17.31 -14.08
C GLY A 282 -4.93 16.59 -15.41
N MET A 283 -5.26 17.21 -16.55
CA MET A 283 -4.95 16.66 -17.88
C MET A 283 -3.44 16.55 -18.12
N ILE A 284 -2.69 17.58 -17.78
CA ILE A 284 -1.22 17.59 -17.94
C ILE A 284 -0.59 16.48 -17.09
N LEU A 285 -0.99 16.36 -15.83
CA LEU A 285 -0.48 15.34 -14.92
C LEU A 285 -0.84 13.93 -15.40
N GLU A 286 -2.02 13.71 -15.97
CA GLU A 286 -2.43 12.42 -16.55
C GLU A 286 -1.53 12.02 -17.72
N VAL A 287 -1.17 12.97 -18.60
CA VAL A 287 -0.26 12.72 -19.74
C VAL A 287 1.13 12.35 -19.22
N ILE A 288 1.63 13.06 -18.21
CA ILE A 288 2.93 12.76 -17.58
C ILE A 288 2.90 11.34 -16.97
N SER A 289 1.87 11.01 -16.18
CA SER A 289 1.72 9.70 -15.56
C SER A 289 1.68 8.57 -16.61
N ARG A 290 0.93 8.74 -17.70
CA ARG A 290 0.90 7.79 -18.82
C ARG A 290 2.26 7.60 -19.49
N ASN A 291 3.05 8.64 -19.63
CA ASN A 291 4.40 8.53 -20.24
C ASN A 291 5.34 7.78 -19.31
N HIS A 292 5.29 8.04 -18.00
CA HIS A 292 6.06 7.27 -17.02
C HIS A 292 5.69 5.78 -17.05
N TRP A 293 4.39 5.47 -17.16
CA TRP A 293 3.93 4.09 -17.26
C TRP A 293 4.50 3.36 -18.49
N LYS A 294 4.49 4.02 -19.67
CA LYS A 294 5.10 3.45 -20.90
C LYS A 294 6.59 3.19 -20.74
N GLN A 295 7.32 4.10 -20.13
CA GLN A 295 8.76 3.91 -19.88
C GLN A 295 9.02 2.74 -18.93
N TYR A 296 8.22 2.58 -17.90
CA TYR A 296 8.31 1.47 -16.97
C TYR A 296 8.07 0.12 -17.66
N GLU A 297 7.04 0.00 -18.51
CA GLU A 297 6.77 -1.21 -19.28
C GLU A 297 7.92 -1.58 -20.22
N LEU A 298 8.54 -0.61 -20.88
CA LEU A 298 9.72 -0.83 -21.72
C LEU A 298 10.90 -1.37 -20.89
N THR A 299 11.10 -0.88 -19.68
CA THR A 299 12.14 -1.37 -18.77
C THR A 299 11.88 -2.82 -18.35
N LEU A 300 10.62 -3.17 -18.03
CA LEU A 300 10.23 -4.54 -17.71
C LEU A 300 10.47 -5.51 -18.85
N MET A 301 10.26 -5.11 -20.10
CA MET A 301 10.52 -5.94 -21.27
C MET A 301 12.03 -6.22 -21.42
N HIS A 302 12.87 -5.24 -21.23
CA HIS A 302 14.33 -5.40 -21.27
C HIS A 302 14.89 -6.30 -20.17
N ASP A 303 14.37 -6.20 -18.95
CA ASP A 303 14.79 -7.07 -17.84
C ASP A 303 14.38 -8.54 -18.06
N ASN A 304 13.25 -8.79 -18.69
CA ASN A 304 12.83 -10.15 -19.04
C ASN A 304 13.74 -10.79 -20.12
N GLU A 305 14.20 -10.03 -21.11
CA GLU A 305 15.15 -10.51 -22.12
C GLU A 305 16.51 -10.85 -21.50
N ASN A 306 17.02 -10.01 -20.60
CA ASN A 306 18.29 -10.25 -19.91
C ASN A 306 18.23 -11.39 -18.87
N SER A 307 17.05 -11.78 -18.42
CA SER A 307 16.86 -12.90 -17.47
C SER A 307 16.68 -14.25 -18.17
N ALA A 308 16.48 -14.25 -19.49
CA ALA A 308 16.32 -15.46 -20.32
C ALA A 308 17.65 -15.96 -20.93
N HIS A 309 18.72 -15.20 -20.79
CA HIS A 309 20.10 -15.54 -21.14
C HIS A 309 20.94 -15.80 -19.90
#